data_da9603e5d8aed91aa96a737944cd69f3
#
_entry.id   da9603e5d8aed91aa96a737944cd69f3
#
_cell.length_a   1.000
_cell.length_b   1.000
_cell.length_c   1.000
_cell.angle_alpha   90.00
_cell.angle_beta   90.00
_cell.angle_gamma   90.00
#
_symmetry.space_group_name_H-M   'P 1'
#
loop_
_entity.id
_entity.type
_entity.pdbx_description
1 polymer ?
#
loop_
_entity_poly.entity_id
_entity_poly.type
_entity_poly.pdbx_seq_one_letter_code
_entity_poly.pdbx_strand_id
1 'polypeptide(L)'
;IHVDAVRRESPAYIAPGVSPFPDPVSAAIDEERRRFFESQGTMYEGYFVLTATWYPPLLAQTKFTELMFDDDTERPTLEAHYSRLLEQFKKSLQTLESRLSSVFRMERLGAQRCICEDGTEATFDYFLSHLQFCVTGIRQPIRLPSTPVHLDALLGGQELYGGVIPKIGRHFIQVVSIEGFPQDSCPGMLSVLTDLDMEYRWSTRFIFLDRHTANAHIKTYEKKWSQKQHGLVDVVFRRQKEPNEDALNMTKDSEAATSEIESGVVGGGYYTSAVILMNEDRSRLEAAALKLQKTIFNRRTAHRNTVISLQ
;
A
#
# COMPACT_ATOMS: atom_id res chain seq x y z
N ILE A 1 -4.88 4.50 -5.49
CA ILE A 1 -3.62 3.76 -5.73
C ILE A 1 -3.12 3.21 -4.40
N HIS A 2 -2.62 1.99 -4.44
CA HIS A 2 -2.04 1.30 -3.31
C HIS A 2 -0.72 0.69 -3.75
N VAL A 3 0.34 0.88 -2.98
CA VAL A 3 1.67 0.31 -3.24
C VAL A 3 2.10 -0.48 -2.03
N ASP A 4 2.34 -1.76 -2.22
CA ASP A 4 2.92 -2.63 -1.24
C ASP A 4 4.40 -2.88 -1.56
N ALA A 5 5.29 -2.49 -0.68
CA ALA A 5 6.68 -2.91 -0.67
C ALA A 5 6.78 -4.12 0.28
N VAL A 6 7.01 -5.28 -0.30
CA VAL A 6 7.05 -6.55 0.44
C VAL A 6 8.49 -6.99 0.57
N ARG A 7 8.91 -7.29 1.79
CA ARG A 7 10.17 -7.94 2.10
C ARG A 7 9.89 -9.36 2.57
N ARG A 8 10.54 -10.33 1.98
CA ARG A 8 10.42 -11.75 2.36
C ARG A 8 11.79 -12.39 2.54
N GLU A 9 11.83 -13.44 3.32
CA GLU A 9 13.01 -14.30 3.42
C GLU A 9 13.30 -14.94 2.07
N SER A 10 14.55 -14.99 1.72
CA SER A 10 15.06 -15.59 0.49
C SER A 10 16.20 -16.55 0.83
N PRO A 11 16.34 -17.65 0.07
CA PRO A 11 17.49 -18.51 0.23
C PRO A 11 18.78 -17.71 0.06
N ALA A 12 19.72 -17.88 0.98
CA ALA A 12 21.02 -17.20 0.92
C ALA A 12 21.84 -17.62 -0.29
N TYR A 13 21.58 -18.82 -0.81
CA TYR A 13 22.28 -19.40 -1.95
C TYR A 13 21.37 -20.34 -2.74
N ILE A 14 21.81 -20.71 -3.96
CA ILE A 14 21.09 -21.65 -4.83
C ILE A 14 20.93 -23.01 -4.12
N ALA A 15 19.75 -23.62 -4.23
CA ALA A 15 19.48 -24.91 -3.61
C ALA A 15 20.44 -26.00 -4.12
N PRO A 16 20.86 -26.94 -3.27
CA PRO A 16 21.68 -28.06 -3.67
C PRO A 16 21.05 -28.85 -4.83
N GLY A 17 21.86 -29.26 -5.80
CA GLY A 17 21.38 -30.06 -6.93
C GLY A 17 20.76 -29.31 -8.11
N VAL A 18 20.55 -27.99 -7.98
CA VAL A 18 20.05 -27.14 -9.09
C VAL A 18 21.14 -26.91 -10.15
N SER A 19 22.40 -26.86 -9.75
CA SER A 19 23.54 -26.70 -10.64
C SER A 19 24.53 -27.87 -10.46
N PRO A 20 24.47 -28.88 -11.32
CA PRO A 20 25.45 -29.96 -11.26
C PRO A 20 26.82 -29.45 -11.72
N PHE A 21 27.85 -29.72 -10.92
CA PHE A 21 29.23 -29.37 -11.25
C PHE A 21 29.92 -30.56 -11.92
N PRO A 22 30.60 -30.35 -13.05
CA PRO A 22 31.28 -31.43 -13.78
C PRO A 22 32.56 -31.94 -13.07
N ASP A 23 33.10 -31.14 -12.19
CA ASP A 23 34.36 -31.46 -11.48
C ASP A 23 34.24 -31.24 -9.96
N PRO A 24 35.02 -32.02 -9.16
CA PRO A 24 34.95 -31.94 -7.70
C PRO A 24 35.49 -30.63 -7.12
N VAL A 25 36.37 -29.91 -7.82
CA VAL A 25 36.92 -28.64 -7.36
C VAL A 25 35.86 -27.56 -7.41
N SER A 26 35.14 -27.46 -8.53
CA SER A 26 34.00 -26.51 -8.67
C SER A 26 32.90 -26.80 -7.65
N ALA A 27 32.62 -28.08 -7.40
CA ALA A 27 31.65 -28.48 -6.38
C ALA A 27 32.08 -28.05 -4.96
N ALA A 28 33.38 -28.21 -4.63
CA ALA A 28 33.94 -27.79 -3.35
C ALA A 28 33.90 -26.26 -3.16
N ILE A 29 34.19 -25.49 -4.23
CA ILE A 29 34.08 -24.02 -4.22
C ILE A 29 32.65 -23.58 -4.00
N ASP A 30 31.69 -24.22 -4.66
CA ASP A 30 30.26 -23.92 -4.50
C ASP A 30 29.79 -24.19 -3.07
N GLU A 31 30.18 -25.32 -2.50
CA GLU A 31 29.83 -25.71 -1.13
C GLU A 31 30.43 -24.74 -0.09
N GLU A 32 31.64 -24.26 -0.30
CA GLU A 32 32.26 -23.28 0.59
C GLU A 32 31.58 -21.92 0.50
N ARG A 33 31.20 -21.50 -0.71
CA ARG A 33 30.38 -20.32 -0.92
C ARG A 33 29.01 -20.43 -0.24
N ARG A 34 28.35 -21.58 -0.36
CA ARG A 34 27.08 -21.88 0.32
C ARG A 34 27.20 -21.66 1.82
N ARG A 35 28.22 -22.31 2.45
CA ARG A 35 28.48 -22.14 3.89
C ARG A 35 28.76 -20.70 4.27
N PHE A 36 29.48 -19.97 3.43
CA PHE A 36 29.78 -18.57 3.67
C PHE A 36 28.47 -17.75 3.69
N PHE A 37 27.59 -17.87 2.68
CA PHE A 37 26.34 -17.12 2.64
C PHE A 37 25.38 -17.55 3.74
N GLU A 38 25.27 -18.83 4.05
CA GLU A 38 24.48 -19.32 5.18
C GLU A 38 24.96 -18.76 6.53
N SER A 39 26.27 -18.57 6.68
CA SER A 39 26.85 -17.98 7.89
C SER A 39 26.55 -16.48 8.06
N GLN A 40 26.16 -15.77 6.99
CA GLN A 40 25.78 -14.36 7.05
C GLN A 40 24.40 -14.13 7.68
N GLY A 41 23.64 -15.19 7.95
CA GLY A 41 22.30 -15.13 8.52
C GLY A 41 21.20 -15.13 7.46
N THR A 42 20.01 -14.70 7.87
CA THR A 42 18.85 -14.67 6.99
C THR A 42 18.97 -13.58 5.92
N MET A 43 18.86 -14.00 4.66
CA MET A 43 18.81 -13.08 3.53
C MET A 43 17.36 -12.69 3.24
N TYR A 44 17.18 -11.50 2.71
CA TYR A 44 15.86 -10.97 2.36
C TYR A 44 15.85 -10.43 0.94
N GLU A 45 14.76 -10.67 0.23
CA GLU A 45 14.48 -10.04 -1.05
C GLU A 45 13.26 -9.14 -0.94
N GLY A 46 13.19 -8.14 -1.80
CA GLY A 46 12.08 -7.20 -1.85
C GLY A 46 11.44 -7.12 -3.23
N TYR A 47 10.13 -6.94 -3.25
CA TYR A 47 9.39 -6.63 -4.47
C TYR A 47 8.29 -5.62 -4.18
N PHE A 48 7.82 -4.96 -5.23
CA PHE A 48 6.75 -3.96 -5.15
C PHE A 48 5.53 -4.42 -5.93
N VAL A 49 4.36 -4.21 -5.34
CA VAL A 49 3.09 -4.43 -6.04
C VAL A 49 2.30 -3.13 -6.03
N LEU A 50 1.93 -2.65 -7.22
CA LEU A 50 1.08 -1.49 -7.38
C LEU A 50 -0.33 -1.95 -7.73
N THR A 51 -1.30 -1.58 -6.89
CA THR A 51 -2.73 -1.85 -7.09
C THR A 51 -3.46 -0.53 -7.36
N ALA A 52 -4.17 -0.46 -8.46
CA ALA A 52 -5.03 0.65 -8.79
C ALA A 52 -6.49 0.22 -8.68
N THR A 53 -7.29 0.96 -7.92
CA THR A 53 -8.74 0.77 -7.84
C THR A 53 -9.41 1.76 -8.79
N TRP A 54 -10.17 1.25 -9.72
CA TRP A 54 -11.00 2.03 -10.61
C TRP A 54 -12.42 2.08 -10.07
N TYR A 55 -13.00 3.28 -10.05
CA TYR A 55 -14.41 3.48 -9.70
C TYR A 55 -15.19 3.85 -10.95
N PRO A 56 -16.28 3.14 -11.25
CA PRO A 56 -17.15 3.54 -12.34
C PRO A 56 -17.77 4.92 -12.07
N PRO A 57 -18.11 5.70 -13.09
CA PRO A 57 -18.83 6.95 -12.92
C PRO A 57 -20.10 6.72 -12.11
N LEU A 58 -20.41 7.63 -11.17
CA LEU A 58 -21.57 7.52 -10.33
C LEU A 58 -22.86 7.49 -11.20
N LEU A 59 -23.76 6.56 -10.90
CA LEU A 59 -25.06 6.44 -11.57
C LEU A 59 -25.86 7.75 -11.60
N ALA A 60 -25.61 8.66 -10.62
CA ALA A 60 -26.24 9.99 -10.61
C ALA A 60 -25.77 10.87 -11.77
N GLN A 61 -24.48 10.79 -12.15
CA GLN A 61 -23.95 11.53 -13.32
C GLN A 61 -24.46 10.91 -14.62
N THR A 62 -24.58 9.60 -14.68
CA THR A 62 -25.15 8.90 -15.83
C THR A 62 -26.64 9.24 -16.02
N LYS A 63 -27.43 9.26 -14.93
CA LYS A 63 -28.81 9.67 -14.97
C LYS A 63 -29.01 11.14 -15.39
N PHE A 64 -28.12 12.04 -14.93
CA PHE A 64 -28.17 13.45 -15.32
C PHE A 64 -27.82 13.65 -16.80
N THR A 65 -26.82 12.89 -17.29
CA THR A 65 -26.47 12.91 -18.71
C THR A 65 -27.56 12.27 -19.57
N GLU A 66 -28.19 11.18 -19.13
CA GLU A 66 -29.32 10.56 -19.78
C GLU A 66 -30.57 11.47 -19.79
N LEU A 67 -30.77 12.27 -18.74
CA LEU A 67 -31.89 13.24 -18.68
C LEU A 67 -31.67 14.45 -19.61
N MET A 68 -30.40 14.80 -19.88
CA MET A 68 -30.05 15.91 -20.79
C MET A 68 -30.07 15.51 -22.28
N PHE A 69 -30.00 14.22 -22.58
CA PHE A 69 -30.02 13.67 -23.93
C PHE A 69 -31.18 12.70 -24.11
N ASP A 70 -32.38 13.12 -23.69
CA ASP A 70 -33.64 12.36 -23.87
C ASP A 70 -34.09 12.44 -25.35
N ASP A 71 -33.39 11.75 -26.21
CA ASP A 71 -33.86 11.35 -27.52
C ASP A 71 -34.23 9.86 -27.44
N ASP A 72 -35.40 9.52 -27.95
CA ASP A 72 -36.21 8.29 -28.04
C ASP A 72 -35.44 6.97 -28.34
N THR A 73 -34.23 6.77 -27.77
CA THR A 73 -33.47 5.55 -27.90
C THR A 73 -33.76 4.59 -26.75
N GLU A 74 -34.08 3.35 -27.10
CA GLU A 74 -34.32 2.22 -26.20
C GLU A 74 -33.36 2.22 -25.02
N ARG A 75 -33.88 2.14 -23.80
CA ARG A 75 -33.08 2.06 -22.57
C ARG A 75 -32.09 0.91 -22.69
N PRO A 76 -30.77 1.16 -22.57
CA PRO A 76 -29.78 0.11 -22.68
C PRO A 76 -30.11 -0.98 -21.68
N THR A 77 -30.06 -2.22 -22.14
CA THR A 77 -30.23 -3.38 -21.26
C THR A 77 -29.13 -3.39 -20.19
N LEU A 78 -29.40 -3.98 -19.02
CA LEU A 78 -28.44 -4.10 -17.93
C LEU A 78 -27.10 -4.71 -18.40
N GLU A 79 -27.15 -5.68 -19.29
CA GLU A 79 -25.99 -6.33 -19.91
C GLU A 79 -25.18 -5.36 -20.78
N ALA A 80 -25.84 -4.50 -21.57
CA ALA A 80 -25.17 -3.48 -22.38
C ALA A 80 -24.47 -2.44 -21.48
N HIS A 81 -25.09 -2.09 -20.33
CA HIS A 81 -24.47 -1.20 -19.35
C HIS A 81 -23.20 -1.82 -18.74
N TYR A 82 -23.25 -3.06 -18.27
CA TYR A 82 -22.08 -3.76 -17.73
C TYR A 82 -20.98 -3.95 -18.77
N SER A 83 -21.32 -4.27 -20.01
CA SER A 83 -20.36 -4.39 -21.11
C SER A 83 -19.64 -3.06 -21.35
N ARG A 84 -20.35 -1.94 -21.35
CA ARG A 84 -19.77 -0.59 -21.48
C ARG A 84 -18.82 -0.26 -20.31
N LEU A 85 -19.21 -0.55 -19.07
CA LEU A 85 -18.35 -0.34 -17.90
C LEU A 85 -17.09 -1.19 -17.97
N LEU A 86 -17.19 -2.43 -18.41
CA LEU A 86 -16.06 -3.31 -18.59
C LEU A 86 -15.09 -2.80 -19.66
N GLU A 87 -15.61 -2.29 -20.78
CA GLU A 87 -14.81 -1.66 -21.81
C GLU A 87 -14.08 -0.41 -21.31
N GLN A 88 -14.78 0.45 -20.57
CA GLN A 88 -14.15 1.62 -19.95
C GLN A 88 -13.05 1.23 -18.96
N PHE A 89 -13.29 0.21 -18.13
CA PHE A 89 -12.29 -0.32 -17.22
C PHE A 89 -11.06 -0.82 -17.97
N LYS A 90 -11.25 -1.66 -19.01
CA LYS A 90 -10.15 -2.20 -19.84
C LYS A 90 -9.32 -1.07 -20.45
N LYS A 91 -9.97 -0.06 -21.02
CA LYS A 91 -9.31 1.11 -21.60
C LYS A 91 -8.51 1.91 -20.57
N SER A 92 -9.08 2.13 -19.38
CA SER A 92 -8.41 2.82 -18.28
C SER A 92 -7.19 2.05 -17.80
N LEU A 93 -7.32 0.73 -17.65
CA LEU A 93 -6.23 -0.17 -17.26
C LEU A 93 -5.10 -0.15 -18.29
N GLN A 94 -5.41 -0.26 -19.57
CA GLN A 94 -4.43 -0.22 -20.65
C GLN A 94 -3.71 1.14 -20.71
N THR A 95 -4.42 2.23 -20.48
CA THR A 95 -3.82 3.57 -20.41
C THR A 95 -2.86 3.70 -19.23
N LEU A 96 -3.25 3.19 -18.06
CA LEU A 96 -2.41 3.20 -16.87
C LEU A 96 -1.15 2.36 -17.10
N GLU A 97 -1.30 1.14 -17.61
CA GLU A 97 -0.20 0.23 -17.92
C GLU A 97 0.78 0.85 -18.91
N SER A 98 0.29 1.45 -20.01
CA SER A 98 1.12 2.13 -21.00
C SER A 98 1.93 3.28 -20.40
N ARG A 99 1.32 4.08 -19.54
CA ARG A 99 2.01 5.20 -18.86
C ARG A 99 3.07 4.73 -17.88
N LEU A 100 2.77 3.72 -17.09
CA LEU A 100 3.71 3.21 -16.08
C LEU A 100 4.86 2.43 -16.73
N SER A 101 4.60 1.69 -17.80
CA SER A 101 5.63 0.92 -18.54
C SER A 101 6.69 1.80 -19.17
N SER A 102 6.41 3.09 -19.39
CA SER A 102 7.42 4.04 -19.88
C SER A 102 8.48 4.39 -18.84
N VAL A 103 8.21 4.14 -17.55
CA VAL A 103 9.09 4.51 -16.43
C VAL A 103 9.57 3.28 -15.65
N PHE A 104 8.72 2.27 -15.52
CA PHE A 104 8.98 1.07 -14.73
C PHE A 104 8.95 -0.18 -15.59
N ARG A 105 9.83 -1.13 -15.26
CA ARG A 105 9.68 -2.51 -15.73
C ARG A 105 8.61 -3.18 -14.88
N MET A 106 7.46 -3.48 -15.47
CA MET A 106 6.31 -4.05 -14.78
C MET A 106 5.90 -5.38 -15.39
N GLU A 107 5.34 -6.21 -14.54
CA GLU A 107 4.62 -7.41 -14.91
C GLU A 107 3.21 -7.34 -14.35
N ARG A 108 2.20 -7.59 -15.18
CA ARG A 108 0.81 -7.59 -14.75
C ARG A 108 0.49 -8.89 -14.04
N LEU A 109 0.03 -8.78 -12.80
CA LEU A 109 -0.51 -9.91 -12.06
C LEU A 109 -1.89 -10.28 -12.64
N GLY A 110 -2.01 -11.46 -13.18
CA GLY A 110 -3.24 -11.96 -13.77
C GLY A 110 -3.34 -13.47 -13.71
N ALA A 111 -4.35 -14.02 -14.36
CA ALA A 111 -4.58 -15.45 -14.41
C ALA A 111 -3.62 -16.11 -15.43
N GLN A 112 -2.99 -17.21 -15.04
CA GLN A 112 -2.11 -18.02 -15.87
C GLN A 112 -2.52 -19.49 -15.81
N ARG A 113 -2.44 -20.15 -16.96
CA ARG A 113 -2.65 -21.60 -17.04
C ARG A 113 -1.32 -22.30 -16.73
N CYS A 114 -1.38 -23.26 -15.85
CA CYS A 114 -0.25 -24.08 -15.45
C CYS A 114 -0.62 -25.56 -15.54
N ILE A 115 0.35 -26.39 -15.87
CA ILE A 115 0.20 -27.83 -15.76
C ILE A 115 0.66 -28.22 -14.35
N CYS A 116 -0.24 -28.84 -13.58
CA CYS A 116 0.07 -29.33 -12.24
C CYS A 116 0.96 -30.59 -12.30
N GLU A 117 1.56 -30.98 -11.19
CA GLU A 117 2.41 -32.17 -11.09
C GLU A 117 1.71 -33.46 -11.48
N ASP A 118 0.38 -33.51 -11.30
CA ASP A 118 -0.49 -34.62 -11.70
C ASP A 118 -0.86 -34.63 -13.19
N GLY A 119 -0.30 -33.69 -14.00
CA GLY A 119 -0.59 -33.52 -15.41
C GLY A 119 -1.91 -32.81 -15.71
N THR A 120 -2.68 -32.37 -14.71
CA THR A 120 -3.93 -31.64 -14.95
C THR A 120 -3.65 -30.17 -15.25
N GLU A 121 -4.43 -29.56 -16.14
CA GLU A 121 -4.41 -28.13 -16.36
C GLU A 121 -5.21 -27.41 -15.27
N ALA A 122 -4.60 -26.36 -14.70
CA ALA A 122 -5.26 -25.48 -13.76
C ALA A 122 -4.93 -24.02 -14.08
N THR A 123 -5.87 -23.14 -13.79
CA THR A 123 -5.66 -21.69 -13.91
C THR A 123 -5.47 -21.11 -12.52
N PHE A 124 -4.35 -20.42 -12.31
CA PHE A 124 -4.05 -19.70 -11.06
C PHE A 124 -4.07 -18.21 -11.33
N ASP A 125 -4.63 -17.45 -10.39
CA ASP A 125 -4.66 -16.00 -10.45
C ASP A 125 -3.68 -15.39 -9.46
N TYR A 126 -2.64 -14.74 -9.96
CA TYR A 126 -1.58 -14.15 -9.15
C TYR A 126 -2.00 -12.86 -8.45
N PHE A 127 -2.98 -12.13 -8.99
CA PHE A 127 -3.52 -10.96 -8.30
C PHE A 127 -4.36 -11.39 -7.08
N LEU A 128 -5.20 -12.41 -7.23
CA LEU A 128 -5.92 -12.97 -6.09
C LEU A 128 -4.97 -13.59 -5.06
N SER A 129 -3.88 -14.21 -5.49
CA SER A 129 -2.83 -14.72 -4.59
C SER A 129 -2.16 -13.59 -3.80
N HIS A 130 -1.91 -12.43 -4.43
CA HIS A 130 -1.43 -11.24 -3.73
C HIS A 130 -2.46 -10.69 -2.73
N LEU A 131 -3.74 -10.62 -3.10
CA LEU A 131 -4.80 -10.21 -2.18
C LEU A 131 -4.94 -11.18 -0.99
N GLN A 132 -4.85 -12.48 -1.24
CA GLN A 132 -4.82 -13.50 -0.19
C GLN A 132 -3.67 -13.23 0.79
N PHE A 133 -2.46 -12.99 0.29
CA PHE A 133 -1.33 -12.62 1.11
C PHE A 133 -1.58 -11.32 1.90
N CYS A 134 -2.17 -10.31 1.28
CA CYS A 134 -2.49 -9.05 1.96
C CYS A 134 -3.45 -9.24 3.14
N VAL A 135 -4.40 -10.17 3.03
CA VAL A 135 -5.41 -10.45 4.06
C VAL A 135 -4.89 -11.38 5.14
N THR A 136 -4.18 -12.45 4.75
CA THR A 136 -3.82 -13.55 5.67
C THR A 136 -2.34 -13.61 6.05
N GLY A 137 -1.45 -12.94 5.30
CA GLY A 137 0.00 -13.09 5.40
C GLY A 137 0.53 -14.39 4.77
N ILE A 138 -0.35 -15.22 4.21
CA ILE A 138 0.01 -16.52 3.62
C ILE A 138 0.12 -16.38 2.12
N ARG A 139 1.27 -16.78 1.56
CA ARG A 139 1.51 -16.83 0.11
C ARG A 139 0.96 -18.14 -0.43
N GLN A 140 -0.29 -18.13 -0.83
CA GLN A 140 -0.99 -19.27 -1.38
C GLN A 140 -1.43 -19.00 -2.82
N PRO A 141 -1.07 -19.85 -3.79
CA PRO A 141 -1.62 -19.77 -5.13
C PRO A 141 -3.14 -19.96 -5.11
N ILE A 142 -3.87 -19.06 -5.73
CA ILE A 142 -5.34 -19.16 -5.81
C ILE A 142 -5.72 -19.79 -7.15
N ARG A 143 -6.22 -21.02 -7.09
CA ARG A 143 -6.75 -21.71 -8.26
C ARG A 143 -8.16 -21.20 -8.55
N LEU A 144 -8.39 -20.81 -9.80
CA LEU A 144 -9.72 -20.42 -10.25
C LEU A 144 -10.55 -21.68 -10.52
N PRO A 145 -11.76 -21.77 -9.96
CA PRO A 145 -12.69 -22.86 -10.25
C PRO A 145 -13.24 -22.74 -11.68
N SER A 146 -13.69 -23.86 -12.25
CA SER A 146 -14.33 -23.88 -13.55
C SER A 146 -15.73 -23.26 -13.56
N THR A 147 -16.38 -23.24 -12.41
CA THR A 147 -17.69 -22.62 -12.21
C THR A 147 -17.55 -21.25 -11.56
N PRO A 148 -18.36 -20.23 -11.94
CA PRO A 148 -18.36 -18.93 -11.30
C PRO A 148 -18.63 -19.04 -9.79
N VAL A 149 -17.80 -18.41 -8.97
CA VAL A 149 -17.95 -18.29 -7.53
C VAL A 149 -17.71 -16.84 -7.10
N HIS A 150 -18.24 -16.47 -5.94
CA HIS A 150 -17.94 -15.18 -5.35
C HIS A 150 -16.48 -15.12 -4.86
N LEU A 151 -15.84 -13.96 -4.96
CA LEU A 151 -14.44 -13.79 -4.58
C LEU A 151 -14.17 -14.00 -3.09
N ASP A 152 -15.15 -13.73 -2.23
CA ASP A 152 -15.08 -13.99 -0.79
C ASP A 152 -14.97 -15.48 -0.44
N ALA A 153 -15.44 -16.36 -1.33
CA ALA A 153 -15.24 -17.80 -1.19
C ALA A 153 -13.80 -18.26 -1.54
N LEU A 154 -13.06 -17.44 -2.27
CA LEU A 154 -11.68 -17.74 -2.71
C LEU A 154 -10.62 -17.08 -1.82
N LEU A 155 -10.96 -15.97 -1.16
CA LEU A 155 -10.03 -15.17 -0.38
C LEU A 155 -10.34 -15.27 1.12
N GLY A 156 -9.29 -15.14 1.94
CA GLY A 156 -9.43 -15.28 3.39
C GLY A 156 -9.41 -16.73 3.82
N GLY A 157 -10.46 -17.16 4.52
CA GLY A 157 -10.60 -18.55 5.00
C GLY A 157 -9.74 -18.89 6.22
N GLN A 158 -8.99 -17.92 6.75
CA GLN A 158 -8.24 -18.07 7.98
C GLN A 158 -9.02 -17.51 9.17
N GLU A 159 -8.95 -18.20 10.29
CA GLU A 159 -9.62 -17.77 11.51
C GLU A 159 -8.95 -16.54 12.08
N LEU A 160 -9.76 -15.51 12.39
CA LEU A 160 -9.30 -14.25 12.99
C LEU A 160 -9.59 -14.26 14.49
N TYR A 161 -8.55 -14.22 15.29
CA TYR A 161 -8.62 -14.04 16.74
C TYR A 161 -8.37 -12.57 17.09
N GLY A 162 -9.39 -11.92 17.65
CA GLY A 162 -9.26 -10.55 18.16
C GLY A 162 -8.43 -10.50 19.45
N GLY A 163 -7.95 -9.31 19.80
CA GLY A 163 -7.19 -9.07 21.03
C GLY A 163 -6.26 -7.88 20.89
N VAL A 164 -5.45 -7.62 21.91
CA VAL A 164 -4.44 -6.55 21.88
C VAL A 164 -3.42 -6.78 20.76
N ILE A 165 -3.06 -8.04 20.53
CA ILE A 165 -2.28 -8.46 19.37
C ILE A 165 -3.15 -9.48 18.62
N PRO A 166 -3.81 -9.09 17.53
CA PRO A 166 -4.65 -9.97 16.77
C PRO A 166 -3.83 -11.08 16.10
N LYS A 167 -4.51 -12.17 15.78
CA LYS A 167 -3.92 -13.34 15.13
C LYS A 167 -4.79 -13.79 13.97
N ILE A 168 -4.20 -14.04 12.81
CA ILE A 168 -4.85 -14.65 11.64
C ILE A 168 -4.21 -16.02 11.41
N GLY A 169 -4.99 -17.07 11.51
CA GLY A 169 -4.48 -18.43 11.45
C GLY A 169 -3.38 -18.64 12.50
N ARG A 170 -2.15 -18.86 12.08
CA ARG A 170 -0.97 -19.03 12.98
C ARG A 170 -0.19 -17.72 13.22
N HIS A 171 -0.39 -16.67 12.44
CA HIS A 171 0.42 -15.45 12.51
C HIS A 171 -0.19 -14.43 13.44
N PHE A 172 0.58 -13.96 14.42
CA PHE A 172 0.31 -12.73 15.14
C PHE A 172 0.60 -11.53 14.24
N ILE A 173 -0.18 -10.45 14.40
CA ILE A 173 -0.10 -9.26 13.56
C ILE A 173 0.19 -8.05 14.41
N GLN A 174 1.10 -7.21 13.95
CA GLN A 174 1.28 -5.85 14.45
C GLN A 174 1.41 -4.88 13.30
N VAL A 175 0.75 -3.72 13.45
CA VAL A 175 0.78 -2.66 12.46
C VAL A 175 1.39 -1.42 13.08
N VAL A 176 2.42 -0.89 12.44
CA VAL A 176 3.03 0.39 12.79
C VAL A 176 2.60 1.42 11.76
N SER A 177 1.65 2.26 12.12
CA SER A 177 1.15 3.34 11.27
C SER A 177 2.07 4.55 11.34
N ILE A 178 2.36 5.15 10.19
CA ILE A 178 3.13 6.39 10.07
C ILE A 178 2.12 7.52 9.83
N GLU A 179 1.87 8.32 10.87
CA GLU A 179 0.94 9.44 10.80
C GLU A 179 1.68 10.75 10.59
N GLY A 180 1.21 11.54 9.62
CA GLY A 180 1.79 12.82 9.25
C GLY A 180 3.08 12.68 8.43
N PHE A 181 3.60 13.83 8.05
CA PHE A 181 4.85 13.96 7.28
C PHE A 181 5.88 14.72 8.12
N PRO A 182 7.17 14.42 7.99
CA PRO A 182 8.22 15.27 8.51
C PRO A 182 8.22 16.61 7.76
N GLN A 183 8.75 17.67 8.37
CA GLN A 183 8.90 18.97 7.71
C GLN A 183 9.76 18.86 6.45
N ASP A 184 10.83 18.08 6.54
CA ASP A 184 11.72 17.81 5.43
C ASP A 184 11.78 16.31 5.18
N SER A 185 11.81 15.92 3.91
CA SER A 185 11.98 14.53 3.49
C SER A 185 13.18 14.40 2.57
N CYS A 186 13.94 13.33 2.75
CA CYS A 186 15.06 13.01 1.88
C CYS A 186 14.97 11.58 1.37
N PRO A 187 15.54 11.31 0.19
CA PRO A 187 15.65 9.94 -0.30
C PRO A 187 16.34 9.05 0.73
N GLY A 188 15.83 7.83 0.92
CA GLY A 188 16.37 6.86 1.87
C GLY A 188 16.02 7.11 3.35
N MET A 189 15.13 8.05 3.68
CA MET A 189 14.69 8.28 5.06
C MET A 189 14.16 7.01 5.75
N LEU A 190 13.50 6.13 5.01
CA LEU A 190 12.97 4.86 5.50
C LEU A 190 13.89 3.66 5.21
N SER A 191 15.15 3.88 4.79
CA SER A 191 16.13 2.79 4.59
C SER A 191 16.35 1.93 5.83
N VAL A 192 16.07 2.47 7.00
CA VAL A 192 16.07 1.76 8.29
C VAL A 192 15.15 0.53 8.31
N LEU A 193 14.15 0.48 7.46
CA LEU A 193 13.32 -0.72 7.31
C LEU A 193 14.14 -1.92 6.79
N THR A 194 15.25 -1.68 6.10
CA THR A 194 16.17 -2.74 5.64
C THR A 194 16.94 -3.39 6.77
N ASP A 195 17.06 -2.75 7.93
CA ASP A 195 17.79 -3.25 9.10
C ASP A 195 16.93 -4.13 10.03
N LEU A 196 15.65 -4.34 9.67
CA LEU A 196 14.78 -5.26 10.39
C LEU A 196 15.15 -6.70 10.02
N ASP A 197 15.39 -7.54 11.03
CA ASP A 197 15.56 -8.98 10.87
C ASP A 197 14.19 -9.69 10.90
N MET A 198 13.33 -9.32 9.95
CA MET A 198 11.96 -9.84 9.84
C MET A 198 11.37 -9.53 8.46
N GLU A 199 10.48 -10.39 8.02
CA GLU A 199 9.57 -10.10 6.90
C GLU A 199 8.61 -8.98 7.27
N TYR A 200 8.31 -8.12 6.31
CA TYR A 200 7.29 -7.09 6.47
C TYR A 200 6.62 -6.74 5.14
N ARG A 201 5.45 -6.12 5.25
CA ARG A 201 4.78 -5.43 4.15
C ARG A 201 4.62 -3.96 4.53
N TRP A 202 5.30 -3.09 3.81
CA TRP A 202 5.08 -1.65 3.91
C TRP A 202 4.05 -1.23 2.89
N SER A 203 2.89 -0.86 3.38
CA SER A 203 1.70 -0.56 2.60
C SER A 203 1.48 0.95 2.57
N THR A 204 1.45 1.53 1.41
CA THR A 204 1.12 2.94 1.19
C THR A 204 -0.12 3.04 0.32
N ARG A 205 -1.06 3.89 0.72
CA ARG A 205 -2.31 4.09 0.02
C ARG A 205 -2.52 5.58 -0.22
N PHE A 206 -2.89 5.93 -1.45
CA PHE A 206 -3.31 7.27 -1.82
C PHE A 206 -4.68 7.23 -2.46
N ILE A 207 -5.64 7.96 -1.87
CA ILE A 207 -6.99 8.14 -2.41
C ILE A 207 -7.05 9.53 -3.01
N PHE A 208 -7.15 9.62 -4.33
CA PHE A 208 -7.30 10.89 -5.03
C PHE A 208 -8.66 11.51 -4.71
N LEU A 209 -8.65 12.80 -4.46
CA LEU A 209 -9.84 13.62 -4.35
C LEU A 209 -9.99 14.46 -5.63
N ASP A 210 -11.23 14.75 -6.00
CA ASP A 210 -11.46 15.79 -6.98
C ASP A 210 -11.04 17.16 -6.43
N ARG A 211 -10.73 18.09 -7.34
CA ARG A 211 -10.20 19.40 -7.00
C ARG A 211 -11.09 20.16 -6.01
N HIS A 212 -12.40 20.12 -6.20
CA HIS A 212 -13.34 20.84 -5.34
C HIS A 212 -13.34 20.27 -3.91
N THR A 213 -13.40 18.95 -3.79
CA THR A 213 -13.36 18.25 -2.49
C THR A 213 -12.02 18.46 -1.79
N ALA A 214 -10.89 18.38 -2.52
CA ALA A 214 -9.58 18.64 -1.96
C ALA A 214 -9.49 20.07 -1.36
N ASN A 215 -9.89 21.07 -2.10
CA ASN A 215 -9.89 22.45 -1.64
C ASN A 215 -10.85 22.70 -0.45
N ALA A 216 -12.02 22.05 -0.43
CA ALA A 216 -12.95 22.14 0.71
C ALA A 216 -12.32 21.55 1.99
N HIS A 217 -11.58 20.45 1.88
CA HIS A 217 -10.85 19.86 3.00
C HIS A 217 -9.73 20.77 3.49
N ILE A 218 -8.90 21.33 2.60
CA ILE A 218 -7.82 22.25 2.97
C ILE A 218 -8.39 23.46 3.71
N LYS A 219 -9.44 24.11 3.18
CA LYS A 219 -10.12 25.25 3.82
C LYS A 219 -10.69 24.89 5.21
N THR A 220 -11.12 23.66 5.40
CA THR A 220 -11.58 23.19 6.73
C THR A 220 -10.43 23.09 7.72
N TYR A 221 -9.28 22.60 7.30
CA TYR A 221 -8.06 22.56 8.13
C TYR A 221 -7.53 23.97 8.42
N GLU A 222 -7.50 24.84 7.42
CA GLU A 222 -7.11 26.25 7.55
C GLU A 222 -7.94 26.96 8.61
N LYS A 223 -9.27 26.81 8.59
CA LYS A 223 -10.17 27.34 9.62
C LYS A 223 -9.84 26.80 11.02
N LYS A 224 -9.53 25.51 11.15
CA LYS A 224 -9.15 24.91 12.43
C LYS A 224 -7.81 25.46 12.94
N TRP A 225 -6.85 25.74 12.08
CA TRP A 225 -5.57 26.34 12.45
C TRP A 225 -5.71 27.82 12.79
N SER A 226 -6.47 28.59 12.01
CA SER A 226 -6.73 30.01 12.33
C SER A 226 -7.48 30.18 13.64
N GLN A 227 -8.41 29.27 13.98
CA GLN A 227 -9.07 29.27 15.29
C GLN A 227 -8.11 28.96 16.44
N LYS A 228 -7.09 28.13 16.21
CA LYS A 228 -6.03 27.89 17.22
C LYS A 228 -5.08 29.07 17.38
N GLN A 229 -4.90 29.90 16.37
CA GLN A 229 -4.13 31.16 16.47
C GLN A 229 -4.83 32.16 17.40
N HIS A 230 -6.16 32.20 17.36
CA HIS A 230 -6.99 33.08 18.19
C HIS A 230 -7.67 32.28 19.30
N GLY A 231 -6.88 31.54 20.12
CA GLY A 231 -7.43 30.72 21.17
C GLY A 231 -8.35 31.53 22.10
N LEU A 232 -9.47 30.93 22.52
CA LEU A 232 -10.47 31.52 23.41
C LEU A 232 -9.87 32.21 24.69
N VAL A 233 -8.65 31.84 25.03
CA VAL A 233 -7.89 32.41 26.18
C VAL A 233 -7.36 33.81 25.88
N ASP A 234 -7.07 34.18 24.63
CA ASP A 234 -6.57 35.49 24.24
C ASP A 234 -7.67 36.58 24.30
N VAL A 235 -8.92 36.15 24.13
CA VAL A 235 -10.09 37.07 24.26
C VAL A 235 -10.38 37.44 25.69
N VAL A 236 -10.07 36.57 26.66
CA VAL A 236 -10.37 36.78 28.09
C VAL A 236 -9.23 37.48 28.84
N PHE A 237 -8.00 37.22 28.44
CA PHE A 237 -6.82 37.80 29.07
C PHE A 237 -6.00 38.64 28.10
N ARG A 238 -6.34 39.83 27.77
CA ARG A 238 -5.59 40.83 26.97
C ARG A 238 -4.05 40.80 27.13
N ARG A 239 -3.43 39.61 26.98
CA ARG A 239 -1.99 39.42 26.87
C ARG A 239 -1.69 39.24 25.40
N GLN A 240 -1.05 40.23 24.80
CA GLN A 240 -0.36 40.09 23.51
C GLN A 240 0.69 38.99 23.62
N LYS A 241 0.30 37.79 23.27
CA LYS A 241 1.26 36.72 22.97
C LYS A 241 1.57 36.82 21.46
N GLU A 242 2.83 36.77 21.08
CA GLU A 242 3.23 36.72 19.69
C GLU A 242 2.46 35.62 18.97
N PRO A 243 2.04 35.85 17.71
CA PRO A 243 1.33 34.84 16.93
C PRO A 243 2.16 33.57 16.90
N ASN A 244 1.52 32.43 17.10
CA ASN A 244 2.19 31.15 17.01
C ASN A 244 2.77 30.97 15.60
N GLU A 245 4.09 31.07 15.45
CA GLU A 245 4.79 31.00 14.18
C GLU A 245 4.45 29.72 13.39
N ASP A 246 4.26 28.58 14.10
CA ASP A 246 3.85 27.32 13.50
C ASP A 246 2.48 27.41 12.82
N ALA A 247 1.53 28.11 13.45
CA ALA A 247 0.19 28.28 12.91
C ALA A 247 0.18 29.26 11.72
N LEU A 248 1.06 30.28 11.72
CA LEU A 248 1.22 31.20 10.60
C LEU A 248 1.85 30.49 9.39
N ASN A 249 2.85 29.65 9.62
CA ASN A 249 3.48 28.86 8.55
C ASN A 249 2.51 27.85 7.96
N MET A 250 1.72 27.16 8.78
CA MET A 250 0.66 26.24 8.32
C MET A 250 -0.41 26.93 7.47
N THR A 251 -0.74 28.18 7.79
CA THR A 251 -1.70 28.94 6.95
C THR A 251 -1.10 29.27 5.59
N LYS A 252 0.15 29.72 5.53
CA LYS A 252 0.85 29.98 4.27
C LYS A 252 1.00 28.72 3.42
N ASP A 253 1.34 27.59 4.04
CA ASP A 253 1.46 26.30 3.37
C ASP A 253 0.11 25.83 2.81
N SER A 254 -1.00 26.08 3.52
CA SER A 254 -2.34 25.73 3.02
C SER A 254 -2.80 26.61 1.86
N GLU A 255 -2.45 27.90 1.87
CA GLU A 255 -2.70 28.82 0.76
C GLU A 255 -1.89 28.42 -0.50
N ALA A 256 -0.61 28.07 -0.33
CA ALA A 256 0.23 27.58 -1.40
C ALA A 256 -0.32 26.26 -1.99
N ALA A 257 -0.68 25.29 -1.14
CA ALA A 257 -1.26 24.02 -1.57
C ALA A 257 -2.59 24.24 -2.32
N THR A 258 -3.45 25.14 -1.86
CA THR A 258 -4.70 25.49 -2.55
C THR A 258 -4.42 26.04 -3.95
N SER A 259 -3.46 26.95 -4.08
CA SER A 259 -3.06 27.52 -5.37
C SER A 259 -2.52 26.47 -6.34
N GLU A 260 -1.69 25.54 -5.86
CA GLU A 260 -1.15 24.45 -6.68
C GLU A 260 -2.24 23.46 -7.13
N ILE A 261 -3.21 23.15 -6.28
CA ILE A 261 -4.35 22.29 -6.63
C ILE A 261 -5.28 23.03 -7.63
N GLU A 262 -5.51 24.32 -7.44
CA GLU A 262 -6.34 25.12 -8.34
C GLU A 262 -5.70 25.26 -9.73
N SER A 263 -4.40 25.41 -9.80
CA SER A 263 -3.65 25.40 -11.06
C SER A 263 -3.60 24.04 -11.75
N GLY A 264 -3.91 22.95 -11.01
CA GLY A 264 -3.88 21.58 -11.53
C GLY A 264 -2.47 20.98 -11.65
N VAL A 265 -1.48 21.60 -11.05
CA VAL A 265 -0.09 21.10 -11.00
C VAL A 265 0.02 19.88 -10.07
N VAL A 266 -0.73 19.91 -8.95
CA VAL A 266 -0.79 18.80 -7.99
C VAL A 266 -2.22 18.32 -7.77
N GLY A 267 -2.36 17.05 -7.40
CA GLY A 267 -3.62 16.44 -6.98
C GLY A 267 -3.68 16.29 -5.47
N GLY A 268 -4.78 16.70 -4.85
CA GLY A 268 -5.04 16.47 -3.44
C GLY A 268 -5.57 15.07 -3.17
N GLY A 269 -5.35 14.54 -1.95
CA GLY A 269 -5.85 13.23 -1.57
C GLY A 269 -5.54 12.83 -0.14
N TYR A 270 -6.05 11.65 0.23
CA TYR A 270 -5.74 11.02 1.50
C TYR A 270 -4.57 10.05 1.36
N TYR A 271 -3.55 10.24 2.15
CA TYR A 271 -2.39 9.37 2.22
C TYR A 271 -2.40 8.58 3.52
N THR A 272 -2.11 7.27 3.41
CA THR A 272 -1.93 6.38 4.56
C THR A 272 -0.69 5.56 4.33
N SER A 273 0.14 5.41 5.36
CA SER A 273 1.34 4.59 5.32
C SER A 273 1.44 3.75 6.58
N ALA A 274 1.63 2.44 6.42
CA ALA A 274 1.73 1.51 7.51
C ALA A 274 2.71 0.37 7.20
N VAL A 275 3.44 -0.07 8.20
CA VAL A 275 4.26 -1.28 8.14
C VAL A 275 3.54 -2.39 8.89
N ILE A 276 3.22 -3.45 8.18
CA ILE A 276 2.54 -4.64 8.69
C ILE A 276 3.60 -5.70 8.95
N LEU A 277 3.68 -6.15 10.20
CA LEU A 277 4.53 -7.22 10.67
C LEU A 277 3.67 -8.43 11.02
N MET A 278 4.09 -9.61 10.59
CA MET A 278 3.40 -10.87 10.88
C MET A 278 4.44 -11.94 11.24
N ASN A 279 4.20 -12.67 12.34
CA ASN A 279 5.09 -13.76 12.76
C ASN A 279 4.32 -14.77 13.61
N GLU A 280 4.73 -16.03 13.58
CA GLU A 280 4.19 -17.08 14.45
C GLU A 280 4.68 -16.93 15.90
N ASP A 281 5.88 -16.37 16.10
CA ASP A 281 6.43 -16.06 17.41
C ASP A 281 6.05 -14.63 17.82
N ARG A 282 5.20 -14.55 18.83
CA ARG A 282 4.72 -13.29 19.39
C ARG A 282 5.85 -12.43 19.96
N SER A 283 6.81 -13.03 20.65
CA SER A 283 7.90 -12.29 21.30
C SER A 283 8.82 -11.64 20.26
N ARG A 284 9.11 -12.37 19.19
CA ARG A 284 9.87 -11.86 18.04
C ARG A 284 9.14 -10.73 17.34
N LEU A 285 7.83 -10.85 17.16
CA LEU A 285 6.98 -9.81 16.58
C LEU A 285 6.99 -8.52 17.41
N GLU A 286 6.77 -8.63 18.73
CA GLU A 286 6.76 -7.48 19.64
C GLU A 286 8.12 -6.77 19.65
N ALA A 287 9.22 -7.52 19.70
CA ALA A 287 10.58 -6.96 19.65
C ALA A 287 10.84 -6.20 18.34
N ALA A 288 10.44 -6.76 17.20
CA ALA A 288 10.60 -6.12 15.90
C ALA A 288 9.75 -4.85 15.76
N ALA A 289 8.50 -4.88 16.23
CA ALA A 289 7.63 -3.71 16.23
C ALA A 289 8.17 -2.59 17.10
N LEU A 290 8.69 -2.91 18.29
CA LEU A 290 9.33 -1.95 19.17
C LEU A 290 10.62 -1.35 18.57
N LYS A 291 11.45 -2.19 17.93
CA LYS A 291 12.64 -1.74 17.20
C LYS A 291 12.25 -0.77 16.08
N LEU A 292 11.25 -1.14 15.28
CA LEU A 292 10.72 -0.31 14.20
C LEU A 292 10.22 1.05 14.71
N GLN A 293 9.39 1.05 15.75
CA GLN A 293 8.89 2.29 16.36
C GLN A 293 10.02 3.19 16.84
N LYS A 294 10.96 2.66 17.62
CA LYS A 294 12.11 3.41 18.12
C LYS A 294 12.91 4.02 16.98
N THR A 295 13.11 3.28 15.90
CA THR A 295 13.93 3.73 14.79
C THR A 295 13.22 4.81 13.97
N ILE A 296 11.94 4.66 13.70
CA ILE A 296 11.14 5.71 13.08
C ILE A 296 11.04 6.92 14.03
N PHE A 297 10.87 6.75 15.34
CA PHE A 297 10.79 7.81 16.33
C PHE A 297 12.10 8.59 16.48
N ASN A 298 13.25 7.94 16.59
CA ASN A 298 14.55 8.59 16.77
C ASN A 298 14.97 9.45 15.58
N ARG A 299 14.59 9.09 14.37
CA ARG A 299 14.78 9.95 13.19
C ARG A 299 13.83 11.15 13.17
N ARG A 300 12.77 11.14 13.98
CA ARG A 300 11.81 12.22 14.18
C ARG A 300 12.26 13.30 15.14
N THR A 301 13.08 12.96 16.14
CA THR A 301 13.63 13.94 17.06
C THR A 301 14.55 14.94 16.35
N ALA A 302 15.02 14.59 15.15
CA ALA A 302 15.64 15.55 14.23
C ALA A 302 14.61 16.41 13.46
N HIS A 303 13.33 15.98 13.37
CA HIS A 303 12.27 16.64 12.59
C HIS A 303 10.95 16.53 13.35
N ARG A 304 10.58 17.56 14.11
CA ARG A 304 9.37 17.64 14.93
C ARG A 304 8.11 17.50 14.09
N ASN A 305 7.21 16.61 14.36
CA ASN A 305 5.78 16.55 13.99
C ASN A 305 5.21 15.30 13.27
N THR A 306 5.74 14.13 13.47
CA THR A 306 5.06 12.91 12.99
C THR A 306 4.47 12.13 14.19
N VAL A 307 3.21 11.69 14.22
CA VAL A 307 2.63 10.85 15.29
C VAL A 307 2.63 9.38 14.84
N ILE A 308 3.07 8.45 15.69
CA ILE A 308 3.05 7.00 15.44
C ILE A 308 2.04 6.41 16.38
N SER A 309 1.06 5.70 15.84
CA SER A 309 0.16 4.88 16.64
C SER A 309 0.45 3.40 16.40
N LEU A 310 0.41 2.62 17.45
CA LEU A 310 0.24 1.18 17.41
C LEU A 310 -1.26 0.90 17.36
N GLN A 311 -1.73 0.30 16.28
CA GLN A 311 -3.06 -0.28 16.18
C GLN A 311 -2.98 -1.79 16.15
#